data_3fb661526e27866e255ad70409b24647
#
_entry.id   3fb661526e27866e255ad70409b24647
#
_cell.length_a   1.000
_cell.length_b   1.000
_cell.length_c   1.000
_cell.angle_alpha   90.00
_cell.angle_beta   90.00
_cell.angle_gamma   90.00
#
_symmetry.space_group_name_H-M   'P 1'
#
loop_
_entity.id
_entity.type
_entity.pdbx_description
1 polymer ?
#
loop_
_entity_poly.entity_id
_entity_poly.type
_entity_poly.pdbx_seq_one_letter_code
_entity_poly.pdbx_strand_id
1 'polypeptide(L)'
;LFWLEQALAQVPPTSKELFKPEYWIIEKTTAKTLVAFRQEHIEVSAKGGVTLWYHEPLEAPVSIRLQAKVVATEDPVLRVSDLNFFWMAQDPEYPDDFFRRSSWRGGVFPHYYALNLYYAGYGGNTNTTTRFRKYNGAYETFANSGERPPILKEYTDADNLLKADVWY
;
A
#
# COMPACT_ATOMS: atom_id res chain seq x y z
N LEU A 1 -1.45 -5.62 12.69
CA LEU A 1 -1.46 -7.09 12.60
C LEU A 1 -2.20 -7.48 11.33
N PHE A 2 -1.52 -8.17 10.42
CA PHE A 2 -2.16 -8.70 9.21
C PHE A 2 -2.72 -10.08 9.51
N TRP A 3 -4.01 -10.29 9.26
CA TRP A 3 -4.61 -11.60 9.19
C TRP A 3 -5.00 -11.88 7.74
N LEU A 4 -4.44 -12.94 7.17
CA LEU A 4 -4.82 -13.44 5.87
C LEU A 4 -5.65 -14.71 6.10
N GLU A 5 -6.95 -14.67 5.81
CA GLU A 5 -7.77 -15.85 5.72
C GLU A 5 -7.93 -16.25 4.25
N GLN A 6 -7.31 -17.35 3.86
CA GLN A 6 -7.60 -18.03 2.60
C GLN A 6 -8.65 -19.13 2.82
N ALA A 7 -9.65 -19.15 1.99
CA ALA A 7 -10.54 -20.30 1.89
C ALA A 7 -9.92 -21.34 0.95
N LEU A 8 -9.47 -22.46 1.54
CA LEU A 8 -9.13 -23.75 0.92
C LEU A 8 -7.84 -23.83 0.07
N ALA A 9 -6.90 -24.57 0.59
CA ALA A 9 -5.84 -25.42 0.03
C ALA A 9 -4.38 -25.03 0.30
N GLN A 10 -4.07 -23.85 0.77
CA GLN A 10 -2.76 -23.56 1.36
C GLN A 10 -2.95 -23.25 2.84
N VAL A 11 -2.10 -23.83 3.71
CA VAL A 11 -2.04 -23.42 5.11
C VAL A 11 -1.63 -21.95 5.08
N PRO A 12 -2.51 -21.01 5.48
CA PRO A 12 -2.13 -19.60 5.45
C PRO A 12 -0.90 -19.42 6.34
N PRO A 13 0.06 -18.58 5.93
CA PRO A 13 1.20 -18.28 6.78
C PRO A 13 0.68 -17.80 8.12
N THR A 14 1.28 -18.26 9.21
CA THR A 14 0.92 -17.78 10.53
C THR A 14 1.17 -16.27 10.58
N SER A 15 0.42 -15.54 11.40
CA SER A 15 0.60 -14.08 11.54
C SER A 15 2.06 -13.68 11.82
N LYS A 16 2.84 -14.53 12.49
CA LYS A 16 4.25 -14.32 12.76
C LYS A 16 5.15 -14.48 11.52
N GLU A 17 4.76 -15.34 10.59
CA GLU A 17 5.51 -15.54 9.35
C GLU A 17 5.37 -14.34 8.41
N LEU A 18 4.22 -13.66 8.42
CA LEU A 18 3.99 -12.46 7.61
C LEU A 18 4.93 -11.29 7.95
N PHE A 19 5.57 -11.29 9.11
CA PHE A 19 6.51 -10.23 9.50
C PHE A 19 7.98 -10.54 9.19
N LYS A 20 8.25 -11.53 8.34
CA LYS A 20 9.59 -11.83 7.85
C LYS A 20 9.87 -11.13 6.52
N PRO A 21 11.08 -10.57 6.33
CA PRO A 21 11.41 -9.80 5.14
C PRO A 21 11.29 -10.59 3.83
N GLU A 22 11.48 -11.92 3.86
CA GLU A 22 11.39 -12.78 2.68
C GLU A 22 10.00 -12.80 2.01
N TYR A 23 8.95 -12.40 2.70
CA TYR A 23 7.60 -12.31 2.13
C TYR A 23 7.27 -10.96 1.48
N TRP A 24 8.21 -10.01 1.48
CA TRP A 24 7.91 -8.65 1.06
C TRP A 24 8.90 -8.12 0.05
N ILE A 25 8.38 -7.57 -1.03
CA ILE A 25 9.14 -6.74 -1.96
C ILE A 25 8.93 -5.28 -1.56
N ILE A 26 10.03 -4.57 -1.33
CA ILE A 26 10.00 -3.17 -0.88
C ILE A 26 10.40 -2.27 -2.06
N GLU A 27 9.48 -1.42 -2.48
CA GLU A 27 9.70 -0.36 -3.45
C GLU A 27 9.80 0.97 -2.70
N LYS A 28 10.91 1.70 -2.84
CA LYS A 28 11.11 2.98 -2.14
C LYS A 28 11.91 3.97 -2.96
N THR A 29 11.52 5.25 -2.89
CA THR A 29 12.16 6.33 -3.66
C THR A 29 13.50 6.78 -3.10
N THR A 30 13.82 6.44 -1.85
CA THR A 30 15.05 6.91 -1.19
C THR A 30 15.59 5.88 -0.20
N ALA A 31 16.90 5.77 -0.11
CA ALA A 31 17.58 4.96 0.90
C ALA A 31 17.35 5.46 2.34
N LYS A 32 16.91 6.72 2.51
CA LYS A 32 16.57 7.29 3.82
C LYS A 32 15.29 6.72 4.43
N THR A 33 14.42 6.11 3.61
CA THR A 33 13.26 5.35 4.10
C THR A 33 13.72 4.04 4.70
N LEU A 34 13.34 3.79 5.96
CA LEU A 34 13.70 2.60 6.71
C LEU A 34 12.47 1.71 6.88
N VAL A 35 12.65 0.42 6.67
CA VAL A 35 11.65 -0.62 6.94
C VAL A 35 12.31 -1.65 7.86
N ALA A 36 11.71 -1.89 9.01
CA ALA A 36 12.21 -2.83 9.99
C ALA A 36 11.15 -3.89 10.30
N PHE A 37 11.50 -5.14 10.05
CA PHE A 37 10.68 -6.30 10.38
C PHE A 37 10.92 -6.70 11.83
N ARG A 38 9.85 -6.78 12.60
CA ARG A 38 9.85 -7.21 14.01
C ARG A 38 9.09 -8.53 14.13
N GLN A 39 9.09 -9.12 15.30
CA GLN A 39 8.40 -10.39 15.52
C GLN A 39 6.88 -10.34 15.28
N GLU A 40 6.25 -9.18 15.52
CA GLU A 40 4.80 -9.04 15.51
C GLU A 40 4.29 -7.85 14.67
N HIS A 41 5.18 -7.12 14.00
CA HIS A 41 4.81 -5.97 13.18
C HIS A 41 5.93 -5.54 12.23
N ILE A 42 5.60 -4.65 11.32
CA ILE A 42 6.56 -3.96 10.44
C ILE A 42 6.54 -2.47 10.81
N GLU A 43 7.73 -1.91 11.05
CA GLU A 43 7.92 -0.48 11.27
C GLU A 43 8.40 0.18 9.99
N VAL A 44 7.79 1.29 9.62
CA VAL A 44 8.17 2.07 8.44
C VAL A 44 8.40 3.51 8.81
N SER A 45 9.62 4.01 8.57
CA SER A 45 9.96 5.43 8.66
C SER A 45 10.13 5.97 7.24
N ALA A 46 9.05 6.50 6.67
CA ALA A 46 8.95 6.87 5.28
C ALA A 46 9.46 8.30 5.03
N LYS A 47 10.69 8.45 4.58
CA LYS A 47 11.28 9.72 4.14
C LYS A 47 10.98 10.05 2.67
N GLY A 48 10.15 9.26 2.03
CA GLY A 48 9.70 9.37 0.65
C GLY A 48 8.69 8.28 0.38
N GLY A 49 8.26 8.14 -0.88
CA GLY A 49 7.33 7.08 -1.27
C GLY A 49 7.89 5.70 -0.95
N VAL A 50 7.05 4.86 -0.38
CA VAL A 50 7.37 3.47 -0.06
C VAL A 50 6.12 2.60 -0.23
N THR A 51 6.31 1.43 -0.82
CA THR A 51 5.28 0.39 -0.92
C THR A 51 5.89 -0.95 -0.53
N LEU A 52 5.18 -1.68 0.28
CA LEU A 52 5.50 -3.04 0.65
C LEU A 52 4.49 -3.95 -0.05
N TRP A 53 4.98 -4.83 -0.91
CA TRP A 53 4.17 -5.84 -1.58
C TRP A 53 4.38 -7.19 -0.91
N TYR A 54 3.28 -7.82 -0.51
CA TYR A 54 3.32 -9.25 -0.20
C TYR A 54 3.59 -10.01 -1.51
N HIS A 55 4.64 -10.82 -1.55
CA HIS A 55 5.16 -11.31 -2.83
C HIS A 55 4.47 -12.58 -3.33
N GLU A 56 3.80 -13.32 -2.44
CA GLU A 56 3.06 -14.51 -2.85
C GLU A 56 1.70 -14.13 -3.46
N PRO A 57 1.30 -14.75 -4.56
CA PRO A 57 -0.02 -14.51 -5.13
C PRO A 57 -1.12 -15.00 -4.17
N LEU A 58 -2.19 -14.22 -4.10
CA LEU A 58 -3.38 -14.56 -3.32
C LEU A 58 -4.54 -14.87 -4.24
N GLU A 59 -5.11 -16.06 -4.11
CA GLU A 59 -6.25 -16.49 -4.91
C GLU A 59 -7.57 -16.23 -4.18
N ALA A 60 -8.57 -15.73 -4.92
CA ALA A 60 -9.90 -15.51 -4.37
C ALA A 60 -10.64 -16.86 -4.09
N PRO A 61 -11.47 -16.91 -3.03
CA PRO A 61 -11.82 -15.84 -2.12
C PRO A 61 -10.74 -15.60 -1.04
N VAL A 62 -10.43 -14.35 -0.77
CA VAL A 62 -9.44 -13.97 0.25
C VAL A 62 -9.98 -12.85 1.14
N SER A 63 -9.67 -12.89 2.44
CA SER A 63 -9.93 -11.83 3.38
C SER A 63 -8.61 -11.29 3.91
N ILE A 64 -8.39 -9.97 3.77
CA ILE A 64 -7.21 -9.29 4.27
C ILE A 64 -7.63 -8.42 5.45
N ARG A 65 -7.05 -8.66 6.61
CA ARG A 65 -7.24 -7.83 7.80
C ARG A 65 -5.92 -7.16 8.16
N LEU A 66 -5.98 -5.87 8.35
CA LEU A 66 -4.83 -5.03 8.65
C LEU A 66 -5.12 -4.21 9.90
N GLN A 67 -4.17 -4.20 10.83
CA GLN A 67 -4.13 -3.19 11.88
C GLN A 67 -2.92 -2.29 11.62
N ALA A 68 -3.12 -0.99 11.65
CA ALA A 68 -2.06 -0.01 11.43
C ALA A 68 -2.18 1.17 12.38
N LYS A 69 -1.05 1.76 12.71
CA LYS A 69 -0.96 2.98 13.53
C LYS A 69 0.04 3.92 12.90
N VAL A 70 -0.35 5.16 12.68
CA VAL A 70 0.57 6.23 12.29
C VAL A 70 1.04 6.94 13.55
N VAL A 71 2.32 6.82 13.84
CA VAL A 71 2.92 7.37 15.07
C VAL A 71 3.26 8.84 14.89
N ALA A 72 2.90 9.66 15.88
CA ALA A 72 3.35 11.04 15.94
C ALA A 72 4.87 11.11 16.08
N THR A 73 5.49 12.10 15.46
CA THR A 73 6.95 12.31 15.50
C THR A 73 7.27 13.80 15.40
N GLU A 74 8.38 14.21 16.00
CA GLU A 74 8.89 15.56 15.87
C GLU A 74 9.60 15.82 14.52
N ASP A 75 9.84 14.77 13.73
CA ASP A 75 10.46 14.89 12.41
C ASP A 75 9.49 15.55 11.41
N PRO A 76 9.79 16.76 10.91
CA PRO A 76 8.87 17.52 10.05
C PRO A 76 8.60 16.84 8.68
N VAL A 77 9.41 15.86 8.30
CA VAL A 77 9.22 15.09 7.06
C VAL A 77 8.21 13.97 7.27
N LEU A 78 8.13 13.43 8.48
CA LEU A 78 7.19 12.37 8.85
C LEU A 78 5.90 13.00 9.35
N ARG A 79 4.81 12.75 8.66
CA ARG A 79 3.50 13.36 8.95
C ARG A 79 2.42 12.30 9.10
N VAL A 80 1.36 12.65 9.81
CA VAL A 80 0.16 11.82 9.94
C VAL A 80 -0.66 11.95 8.67
N SER A 81 -0.34 11.13 7.66
CA SER A 81 -0.94 11.19 6.33
C SER A 81 -0.61 9.93 5.54
N ASP A 82 -1.41 9.64 4.51
CA ASP A 82 -1.08 8.71 3.44
C ASP A 82 -0.86 7.25 3.88
N LEU A 83 -1.70 6.72 4.74
CA LEU A 83 -1.79 5.29 4.98
C LEU A 83 -2.55 4.66 3.80
N ASN A 84 -1.81 4.09 2.87
CA ASN A 84 -2.35 3.60 1.61
C ASN A 84 -2.42 2.07 1.59
N PHE A 85 -3.42 1.55 0.90
CA PHE A 85 -3.63 0.13 0.73
C PHE A 85 -3.99 -0.21 -0.72
N PHE A 86 -3.28 -1.18 -1.31
CA PHE A 86 -3.54 -1.70 -2.65
C PHE A 86 -3.98 -3.17 -2.54
N TRP A 87 -4.98 -3.57 -3.35
CA TRP A 87 -5.35 -4.98 -3.45
C TRP A 87 -5.82 -5.33 -4.86
N MET A 88 -5.85 -6.63 -5.17
CA MET A 88 -6.13 -7.18 -6.49
C MET A 88 -5.21 -6.59 -7.58
N ALA A 89 -3.95 -6.36 -7.21
CA ALA A 89 -3.00 -5.73 -8.08
C ALA A 89 -2.51 -6.70 -9.15
N GLN A 90 -2.53 -6.24 -10.40
CA GLN A 90 -2.03 -6.95 -11.58
C GLN A 90 -1.29 -5.96 -12.47
N ASP A 91 -0.21 -6.41 -13.10
CA ASP A 91 0.48 -5.66 -14.12
C ASP A 91 -0.03 -6.10 -15.50
N PRO A 92 -0.83 -5.27 -16.22
CA PRO A 92 -1.40 -5.67 -17.50
C PRO A 92 -0.36 -5.85 -18.62
N GLU A 93 0.82 -5.26 -18.47
CA GLU A 93 1.92 -5.40 -19.43
C GLU A 93 2.75 -6.67 -19.16
N TYR A 94 2.78 -7.12 -17.91
CA TYR A 94 3.51 -8.32 -17.47
C TYR A 94 2.60 -9.21 -16.61
N PRO A 95 1.57 -9.84 -17.20
CA PRO A 95 0.54 -10.56 -16.44
C PRO A 95 1.09 -11.77 -15.67
N ASP A 96 2.19 -12.35 -16.15
CA ASP A 96 2.84 -13.53 -15.53
C ASP A 96 3.99 -13.15 -14.59
N ASP A 97 4.37 -11.88 -14.52
CA ASP A 97 5.47 -11.39 -13.67
C ASP A 97 5.19 -10.00 -13.12
N PHE A 98 4.39 -9.94 -12.08
CA PHE A 98 4.00 -8.68 -11.43
C PHE A 98 5.20 -7.83 -11.00
N PHE A 99 6.30 -8.46 -10.61
CA PHE A 99 7.47 -7.76 -10.10
C PHE A 99 8.48 -7.35 -11.18
N ARG A 100 8.23 -7.65 -12.45
CA ARG A 100 9.09 -7.28 -13.58
C ARG A 100 9.46 -5.79 -13.59
N ARG A 101 8.50 -4.93 -13.24
CA ARG A 101 8.68 -3.49 -13.19
C ARG A 101 8.85 -2.92 -11.78
N SER A 102 9.15 -3.73 -10.79
CA SER A 102 9.29 -3.29 -9.40
C SER A 102 10.34 -2.18 -9.23
N SER A 103 11.49 -2.32 -9.87
CA SER A 103 12.54 -1.29 -9.84
C SER A 103 12.13 0.02 -10.51
N TRP A 104 11.33 -0.04 -11.58
CA TRP A 104 10.77 1.14 -12.23
C TRP A 104 9.69 1.81 -11.36
N ARG A 105 8.82 1.04 -10.75
CA ARG A 105 7.84 1.58 -9.80
C ARG A 105 8.53 2.26 -8.62
N GLY A 106 9.50 1.59 -8.01
CA GLY A 106 10.47 2.14 -7.06
C GLY A 106 9.90 3.03 -5.96
N GLY A 107 8.64 2.85 -5.55
CA GLY A 107 7.95 3.71 -4.57
C GLY A 107 7.43 5.04 -5.15
N VAL A 108 7.56 5.27 -6.44
CA VAL A 108 7.05 6.47 -7.12
C VAL A 108 5.55 6.33 -7.33
N PHE A 109 4.75 7.07 -6.57
CA PHE A 109 3.30 6.86 -6.51
C PHE A 109 2.60 6.91 -7.90
N PRO A 110 2.89 7.85 -8.81
CA PRO A 110 2.29 7.86 -10.15
C PRO A 110 2.59 6.60 -10.99
N HIS A 111 3.71 5.91 -10.77
CA HIS A 111 4.04 4.71 -11.52
C HIS A 111 3.05 3.55 -11.24
N TYR A 112 2.36 3.57 -10.11
CA TYR A 112 1.33 2.57 -9.80
C TYR A 112 0.06 2.73 -10.66
N TYR A 113 -0.11 3.84 -11.38
CA TYR A 113 -1.19 4.00 -12.36
C TYR A 113 -1.07 3.00 -13.53
N ALA A 114 0.10 2.41 -13.72
CA ALA A 114 0.33 1.34 -14.68
C ALA A 114 -0.30 -0.01 -14.29
N LEU A 115 -0.80 -0.13 -13.07
CA LEU A 115 -1.39 -1.36 -12.55
C LEU A 115 -2.92 -1.33 -12.64
N ASN A 116 -3.51 -2.51 -12.82
CA ASN A 116 -4.90 -2.76 -12.50
C ASN A 116 -4.97 -3.08 -11.01
N LEU A 117 -5.69 -2.30 -10.23
CA LEU A 117 -5.83 -2.53 -8.79
C LEU A 117 -6.98 -1.71 -8.19
N TYR A 118 -7.34 -2.05 -6.97
CA TYR A 118 -8.10 -1.18 -6.10
C TYR A 118 -7.18 -0.49 -5.09
N TYR A 119 -7.49 0.74 -4.76
CA TYR A 119 -6.74 1.59 -3.87
C TYR A 119 -7.64 2.19 -2.79
N ALA A 120 -7.20 2.11 -1.56
CA ALA A 120 -7.69 2.91 -0.46
C ALA A 120 -6.56 3.80 0.06
N GLY A 121 -6.75 5.11 -0.03
CA GLY A 121 -5.83 6.10 0.54
C GLY A 121 -6.47 6.74 1.76
N TYR A 122 -6.06 6.32 2.95
CA TYR A 122 -6.57 6.85 4.20
C TYR A 122 -5.72 8.03 4.65
N GLY A 123 -6.37 9.17 4.92
CA GLY A 123 -5.68 10.40 5.26
C GLY A 123 -4.81 10.96 4.15
N GLY A 124 -5.16 10.74 2.90
CA GLY A 124 -4.44 11.29 1.75
C GLY A 124 -4.54 12.80 1.65
N ASN A 125 -3.74 13.38 0.73
CA ASN A 125 -3.73 14.82 0.46
C ASN A 125 -3.47 15.65 1.74
N THR A 126 -2.42 15.30 2.47
CA THR A 126 -2.05 15.94 3.74
C THR A 126 -3.14 15.77 4.80
N ASN A 127 -3.68 14.55 4.90
CA ASN A 127 -4.72 14.15 5.83
C ASN A 127 -6.02 14.97 5.73
N THR A 128 -6.45 15.24 4.50
CA THR A 128 -7.71 15.96 4.24
C THR A 128 -8.78 15.09 3.57
N THR A 129 -8.38 13.92 3.08
CA THR A 129 -9.30 13.04 2.35
C THR A 129 -8.99 11.56 2.59
N THR A 130 -10.03 10.74 2.60
CA THR A 130 -9.91 9.29 2.44
C THR A 130 -10.63 8.88 1.17
N ARG A 131 -9.92 8.18 0.27
CA ARG A 131 -10.41 7.89 -1.09
C ARG A 131 -10.28 6.43 -1.42
N PHE A 132 -11.31 5.92 -2.09
CA PHE A 132 -11.27 4.65 -2.80
C PHE A 132 -11.20 4.91 -4.29
N ARG A 133 -10.29 4.22 -4.97
CA ARG A 133 -10.09 4.34 -6.41
C ARG A 133 -9.98 2.97 -7.07
N LYS A 134 -10.27 2.94 -8.36
CA LYS A 134 -9.94 1.83 -9.24
C LYS A 134 -8.93 2.30 -10.28
N TYR A 135 -7.80 1.60 -10.36
CA TYR A 135 -6.79 1.80 -11.38
C TYR A 135 -7.00 0.79 -12.50
N ASN A 136 -6.76 1.19 -13.72
CA ASN A 136 -7.04 0.43 -14.94
C ASN A 136 -5.82 0.29 -15.86
N GLY A 137 -4.61 0.45 -15.33
CA GLY A 137 -3.37 0.33 -16.09
C GLY A 137 -3.06 1.47 -17.06
N ALA A 138 -3.86 2.54 -17.06
CA ALA A 138 -3.73 3.65 -18.02
C ALA A 138 -2.66 4.67 -17.60
N TYR A 139 -1.41 4.23 -17.41
CA TYR A 139 -0.31 5.09 -16.96
C TYR A 139 -0.13 6.32 -17.84
N GLU A 140 -0.03 6.13 -19.16
CA GLU A 140 0.23 7.22 -20.11
C GLU A 140 -0.86 8.31 -20.06
N THR A 141 -2.11 7.91 -19.89
CA THR A 141 -3.23 8.85 -19.75
C THR A 141 -3.04 9.73 -18.51
N PHE A 142 -2.77 9.13 -17.36
CA PHE A 142 -2.71 9.87 -16.10
C PHE A 142 -1.38 10.61 -15.92
N ALA A 143 -0.27 10.05 -16.39
CA ALA A 143 1.04 10.67 -16.28
C ALA A 143 1.15 11.96 -17.11
N ASN A 144 0.50 12.00 -18.28
CA ASN A 144 0.60 13.11 -19.21
C ASN A 144 -0.50 14.16 -19.06
N SER A 145 -1.70 13.79 -18.59
CA SER A 145 -2.84 14.70 -18.47
C SER A 145 -2.92 15.43 -17.12
N GLY A 146 -2.19 14.97 -16.12
CA GLY A 146 -2.36 15.42 -14.73
C GLY A 146 -3.64 14.91 -14.05
N GLU A 147 -4.46 14.13 -14.77
CA GLU A 147 -5.62 13.46 -14.22
C GLU A 147 -5.20 12.37 -13.19
N ARG A 148 -6.19 11.85 -12.51
CA ARG A 148 -6.00 10.77 -11.52
C ARG A 148 -6.95 9.63 -11.81
N PRO A 149 -6.60 8.37 -11.46
CA PRO A 149 -7.53 7.26 -11.56
C PRO A 149 -8.88 7.57 -10.92
N PRO A 150 -9.99 7.06 -11.47
CA PRO A 150 -11.34 7.36 -11.02
C PRO A 150 -11.54 7.16 -9.53
N ILE A 151 -12.22 8.10 -8.89
CA ILE A 151 -12.67 7.99 -7.49
C ILE A 151 -13.96 7.19 -7.46
N LEU A 152 -13.98 6.10 -6.68
CA LEU A 152 -15.19 5.33 -6.41
C LEU A 152 -15.95 5.91 -5.22
N LYS A 153 -15.21 6.36 -4.20
CA LYS A 153 -15.75 6.98 -2.99
C LYS A 153 -14.73 7.91 -2.37
N GLU A 154 -15.21 9.01 -1.80
CA GLU A 154 -14.41 9.98 -1.05
C GLU A 154 -15.10 10.35 0.26
N TYR A 155 -14.28 10.53 1.28
CA TYR A 155 -14.65 11.05 2.60
C TYR A 155 -13.74 12.20 2.95
N THR A 156 -14.29 13.25 3.56
CA THR A 156 -13.58 14.47 3.98
C THR A 156 -13.86 14.84 5.43
N ASP A 157 -14.75 14.11 6.07
CA ASP A 157 -15.09 14.32 7.48
C ASP A 157 -14.01 13.79 8.43
N ALA A 158 -13.94 14.38 9.62
CA ALA A 158 -12.90 14.10 10.60
C ALA A 158 -12.85 12.64 11.09
N ASP A 159 -13.97 11.92 11.01
CA ASP A 159 -14.04 10.53 11.46
C ASP A 159 -13.39 9.57 10.47
N ASN A 160 -13.22 10.01 9.23
CA ASN A 160 -12.57 9.28 8.17
C ASN A 160 -11.15 9.80 7.85
N LEU A 161 -10.51 10.52 8.77
CA LEU A 161 -9.14 10.99 8.66
C LEU A 161 -8.24 10.31 9.70
N LEU A 162 -6.94 10.27 9.44
CA LEU A 162 -5.97 9.68 10.36
C LEU A 162 -5.81 10.53 11.62
N LYS A 163 -5.72 9.86 12.74
CA LYS A 163 -5.30 10.43 14.03
C LYS A 163 -3.98 9.76 14.43
N ALA A 164 -3.05 10.56 14.93
CA ALA A 164 -1.77 10.04 15.42
C ALA A 164 -2.01 9.08 16.60
N ASP A 165 -1.18 8.05 16.66
CA ASP A 165 -1.13 7.09 17.76
C ASP A 165 -2.41 6.28 18.01
N VAL A 166 -3.34 6.29 17.04
CA VAL A 166 -4.57 5.50 17.07
C VAL A 166 -4.40 4.25 16.18
N TRP A 167 -4.88 3.11 16.66
CA TRP A 167 -4.97 1.88 15.88
C TRP A 167 -6.22 1.88 14.99
N TYR A 168 -6.03 1.48 13.76
CA TYR A 168 -7.06 1.29 12.73
C TYR A 168 -7.13 -0.16 12.31
#